data_c00670b6288a133d6651aa16b77fd24f
#
_entry.id   c00670b6288a133d6651aa16b77fd24f
#
_cell.length_a   1.000
_cell.length_b   1.000
_cell.length_c   1.000
_cell.angle_alpha   90.00
_cell.angle_beta   90.00
_cell.angle_gamma   90.00
#
_symmetry.space_group_name_H-M   'P 1'
#
loop_
_entity.id
_entity.type
_entity.pdbx_description
1 polymer ?
#
loop_
_entity_poly.entity_id
_entity_poly.type
_entity_poly.pdbx_seq_one_letter_code
_entity_poly.pdbx_strand_id
1 'polypeptide(L)'
;NALKSKLTVNTAKGISLRRGLVVFQFVIAQALIIGTLVIVKQMDFFMNRPLGFDKEAIVNVPFRPDSTGSKLTDYLRQQLLSVNGVQLVSFSSNTPVEDANDMWTSFKFDHAIKEADFQAIAKFADDGYVPAYKLQLVAGRNLQPSNMTREFLVNESLVKSLGFKKPEDILNKEISMLNDQIKCPVVGVLKDFNDRPFRNNLAPLLITTNITMYRQAAIKLGTTSMASAMQSVKKIWEQTFPDYSYEYKFLDDKIGSFYKQEYQLSQLYKAFAAIAIFLSCLGLYGLASFMAVQRIKEVGIRKVLGATAGSIVYLFSKEFIILIAIAFVIATPIAWFYMHQWLQYYAYRISISWWLFAAGGLVAIIIALVTVSFQAIKAALTNPVKSLRTE
;
A
#
# COMPACT_ATOMS: atom_id res chain seq x y z
N ASN A 1 -22.62 -51.08 -35.88
CA ASN A 1 -22.40 -50.76 -34.43
C ASN A 1 -21.04 -50.11 -34.11
N ALA A 2 -19.98 -50.36 -34.90
CA ALA A 2 -18.63 -49.82 -34.64
C ALA A 2 -18.50 -48.30 -34.97
N LEU A 3 -19.27 -47.78 -35.93
CA LEU A 3 -19.26 -46.33 -36.25
C LEU A 3 -19.98 -45.47 -35.23
N LYS A 4 -21.02 -45.98 -34.56
CA LYS A 4 -21.75 -45.29 -33.50
C LYS A 4 -20.89 -45.15 -32.22
N SER A 5 -20.04 -46.15 -31.91
CA SER A 5 -19.17 -46.10 -30.74
C SER A 5 -17.98 -45.12 -30.88
N LYS A 6 -17.42 -44.97 -32.10
CA LYS A 6 -16.35 -43.98 -32.36
C LYS A 6 -16.83 -42.52 -32.32
N LEU A 7 -18.06 -42.26 -32.77
CA LEU A 7 -18.65 -40.92 -32.72
C LEU A 7 -18.96 -40.48 -31.26
N THR A 8 -19.47 -41.40 -30.43
CA THR A 8 -19.75 -41.11 -29.01
C THR A 8 -18.47 -40.89 -28.17
N VAL A 9 -17.39 -41.63 -28.42
CA VAL A 9 -16.12 -41.47 -27.72
C VAL A 9 -15.43 -40.12 -28.06
N ASN A 10 -15.48 -39.68 -29.33
CA ASN A 10 -14.93 -38.40 -29.75
C ASN A 10 -15.72 -37.19 -29.22
N THR A 11 -17.05 -37.28 -29.12
CA THR A 11 -17.88 -36.23 -28.52
C THR A 11 -17.67 -36.15 -27.00
N ALA A 12 -17.56 -37.28 -26.30
CA ALA A 12 -17.27 -37.30 -24.86
C ALA A 12 -15.90 -36.70 -24.51
N LYS A 13 -14.85 -37.00 -25.28
CA LYS A 13 -13.53 -36.40 -25.16
C LYS A 13 -13.54 -34.88 -25.40
N GLY A 14 -14.28 -34.40 -26.40
CA GLY A 14 -14.42 -32.98 -26.73
C GLY A 14 -15.14 -32.18 -25.64
N ILE A 15 -16.14 -32.76 -24.97
CA ILE A 15 -16.81 -32.10 -23.81
C ILE A 15 -15.92 -32.03 -22.62
N SER A 16 -15.14 -33.07 -22.31
CA SER A 16 -14.19 -33.12 -21.21
C SER A 16 -13.11 -32.06 -21.37
N LEU A 17 -12.52 -31.90 -22.55
CA LEU A 17 -11.49 -30.89 -22.82
C LEU A 17 -12.04 -29.45 -22.67
N ARG A 18 -13.24 -29.17 -23.15
CA ARG A 18 -13.86 -27.82 -22.98
C ARG A 18 -14.16 -27.50 -21.53
N ARG A 19 -14.65 -28.45 -20.75
CA ARG A 19 -14.85 -28.29 -19.31
C ARG A 19 -13.52 -28.02 -18.59
N GLY A 20 -12.45 -28.77 -18.93
CA GLY A 20 -11.11 -28.56 -18.39
C GLY A 20 -10.57 -27.17 -18.71
N LEU A 21 -10.78 -26.68 -19.93
CA LEU A 21 -10.35 -25.32 -20.31
C LEU A 21 -11.10 -24.23 -19.52
N VAL A 22 -12.40 -24.40 -19.31
CA VAL A 22 -13.20 -23.45 -18.50
C VAL A 22 -12.74 -23.48 -17.04
N VAL A 23 -12.48 -24.65 -16.45
CA VAL A 23 -11.92 -24.75 -15.09
C VAL A 23 -10.60 -24.01 -15.01
N PHE A 24 -9.68 -24.23 -15.97
CA PHE A 24 -8.39 -23.55 -16.03
C PHE A 24 -8.53 -22.02 -16.10
N GLN A 25 -9.43 -21.50 -16.95
CA GLN A 25 -9.74 -20.07 -17.04
C GLN A 25 -10.25 -19.51 -15.71
N PHE A 26 -11.15 -20.25 -15.02
CA PHE A 26 -11.66 -19.84 -13.72
C PHE A 26 -10.62 -19.92 -12.61
N VAL A 27 -9.66 -20.85 -12.66
CA VAL A 27 -8.54 -20.90 -11.73
C VAL A 27 -7.72 -19.61 -11.84
N ILE A 28 -7.37 -19.20 -13.06
CA ILE A 28 -6.62 -17.95 -13.29
C ILE A 28 -7.45 -16.74 -12.82
N ALA A 29 -8.70 -16.64 -13.22
CA ALA A 29 -9.55 -15.51 -12.85
C ALA A 29 -9.70 -15.38 -11.33
N GLN A 30 -9.99 -16.48 -10.64
CA GLN A 30 -10.13 -16.49 -9.17
C GLN A 30 -8.82 -16.18 -8.46
N ALA A 31 -7.70 -16.71 -8.92
CA ALA A 31 -6.39 -16.38 -8.37
C ALA A 31 -6.07 -14.88 -8.52
N LEU A 32 -6.39 -14.27 -9.67
CA LEU A 32 -6.20 -12.85 -9.90
C LEU A 32 -7.18 -11.99 -9.07
N ILE A 33 -8.44 -12.41 -8.92
CA ILE A 33 -9.42 -11.72 -8.06
C ILE A 33 -8.92 -11.72 -6.60
N ILE A 34 -8.54 -12.88 -6.07
CA ILE A 34 -8.02 -13.01 -4.70
C ILE A 34 -6.76 -12.16 -4.52
N GLY A 35 -5.81 -12.24 -5.45
CA GLY A 35 -4.59 -11.42 -5.44
C GLY A 35 -4.90 -9.92 -5.44
N THR A 36 -5.83 -9.49 -6.28
CA THR A 36 -6.29 -8.08 -6.32
C THR A 36 -6.87 -7.65 -4.97
N LEU A 37 -7.71 -8.47 -4.35
CA LEU A 37 -8.31 -8.16 -3.04
C LEU A 37 -7.24 -8.04 -1.94
N VAL A 38 -6.25 -8.92 -1.94
CA VAL A 38 -5.12 -8.88 -0.98
C VAL A 38 -4.30 -7.62 -1.16
N ILE A 39 -3.90 -7.29 -2.41
CA ILE A 39 -3.09 -6.11 -2.72
C ILE A 39 -3.83 -4.82 -2.36
N VAL A 40 -5.11 -4.70 -2.75
CA VAL A 40 -5.93 -3.52 -2.43
C VAL A 40 -6.04 -3.35 -0.92
N LYS A 41 -6.27 -4.42 -0.18
CA LYS A 41 -6.37 -4.38 1.29
C LYS A 41 -5.04 -4.01 1.95
N GLN A 42 -3.91 -4.50 1.43
CA GLN A 42 -2.57 -4.11 1.90
C GLN A 42 -2.30 -2.62 1.66
N MET A 43 -2.69 -2.10 0.50
CA MET A 43 -2.56 -0.67 0.19
C MET A 43 -3.44 0.20 1.10
N ASP A 44 -4.69 -0.20 1.32
CA ASP A 44 -5.59 0.47 2.24
C ASP A 44 -5.02 0.49 3.68
N PHE A 45 -4.43 -0.63 4.10
CA PHE A 45 -3.72 -0.72 5.38
C PHE A 45 -2.56 0.28 5.49
N PHE A 46 -1.74 0.45 4.44
CA PHE A 46 -0.64 1.41 4.44
C PHE A 46 -1.13 2.86 4.48
N MET A 47 -2.16 3.19 3.71
CA MET A 47 -2.67 4.56 3.61
C MET A 47 -3.37 5.03 4.88
N ASN A 48 -4.02 4.10 5.61
CA ASN A 48 -4.82 4.40 6.79
C ASN A 48 -4.11 4.16 8.12
N ARG A 49 -2.90 3.57 8.10
CA ARG A 49 -2.14 3.32 9.33
C ARG A 49 -1.57 4.63 9.89
N PRO A 50 -1.70 4.89 11.21
CA PRO A 50 -1.07 6.04 11.85
C PRO A 50 0.44 6.00 11.68
N LEU A 51 1.02 7.08 11.19
CA LEU A 51 2.46 7.23 11.01
C LEU A 51 3.20 7.54 12.32
N GLY A 52 2.48 8.02 13.33
CA GLY A 52 3.06 8.49 14.59
C GLY A 52 3.51 9.97 14.55
N PHE A 53 3.21 10.66 13.44
CA PHE A 53 3.45 12.09 13.28
C PHE A 53 2.36 12.74 12.42
N ASP A 54 2.25 14.07 12.49
CA ASP A 54 1.33 14.86 11.66
C ASP A 54 1.94 15.13 10.28
N LYS A 55 1.20 14.82 9.23
CA LYS A 55 1.58 15.04 7.83
C LYS A 55 0.77 16.12 7.12
N GLU A 56 -0.34 16.57 7.75
CA GLU A 56 -1.31 17.42 7.10
C GLU A 56 -0.79 18.85 6.93
N ALA A 57 -1.03 19.42 5.75
CA ALA A 57 -0.70 20.80 5.42
C ALA A 57 0.77 21.19 5.72
N ILE A 58 1.70 20.24 5.60
CA ILE A 58 3.12 20.49 5.70
C ILE A 58 3.73 20.50 4.31
N VAL A 59 4.35 21.62 3.97
CA VAL A 59 5.06 21.84 2.73
C VAL A 59 6.57 21.77 3.00
N ASN A 60 7.27 20.94 2.25
CA ASN A 60 8.71 20.83 2.30
C ASN A 60 9.33 21.54 1.09
N VAL A 61 10.19 22.51 1.36
CA VAL A 61 10.93 23.24 0.33
C VAL A 61 12.41 22.89 0.47
N PRO A 62 13.08 22.39 -0.61
CA PRO A 62 14.51 22.14 -0.58
C PRO A 62 15.28 23.38 -0.18
N PHE A 63 16.21 23.22 0.72
CA PHE A 63 17.02 24.27 1.29
C PHE A 63 18.49 23.86 1.27
N ARG A 64 19.37 24.76 0.87
CA ARG A 64 20.82 24.57 1.01
C ARG A 64 21.38 25.80 1.71
N PRO A 65 21.80 25.67 2.96
CA PRO A 65 22.50 26.75 3.63
C PRO A 65 23.82 27.00 2.88
N ASP A 66 24.07 28.24 2.54
CA ASP A 66 25.37 28.69 2.07
C ASP A 66 26.30 28.92 3.29
N SER A 67 27.50 29.45 3.03
CA SER A 67 28.48 29.74 4.07
C SER A 67 28.03 30.79 5.13
N THR A 68 26.92 31.49 4.89
CA THR A 68 26.32 32.46 5.85
C THR A 68 25.33 31.80 6.84
N GLY A 69 25.03 30.52 6.64
CA GLY A 69 24.38 29.52 7.51
C GLY A 69 23.30 30.02 8.48
N SER A 70 23.69 30.43 9.68
CA SER A 70 22.73 30.69 10.77
C SER A 70 21.88 31.96 10.56
N LYS A 71 22.51 33.05 10.12
CA LYS A 71 21.82 34.35 9.96
C LYS A 71 20.72 34.27 8.87
N LEU A 72 20.98 33.56 7.79
CA LEU A 72 20.03 33.37 6.72
C LEU A 72 18.86 32.48 7.15
N THR A 73 19.13 31.42 7.90
CA THR A 73 18.10 30.51 8.42
C THR A 73 17.17 31.24 9.40
N ASP A 74 17.72 32.04 10.31
CA ASP A 74 16.94 32.83 11.29
C ASP A 74 16.11 33.89 10.58
N TYR A 75 16.70 34.62 9.63
CA TYR A 75 15.98 35.59 8.80
C TYR A 75 14.81 34.94 8.04
N LEU A 76 15.07 33.85 7.34
CA LEU A 76 14.06 33.14 6.58
C LEU A 76 12.94 32.63 7.49
N ARG A 77 13.27 32.09 8.66
CA ARG A 77 12.28 31.68 9.67
C ARG A 77 11.35 32.83 10.05
N GLN A 78 11.92 33.99 10.38
CA GLN A 78 11.14 35.15 10.77
C GLN A 78 10.23 35.64 9.65
N GLN A 79 10.74 35.72 8.41
CA GLN A 79 9.96 36.13 7.25
C GLN A 79 8.81 35.16 6.95
N LEU A 80 9.08 33.86 7.01
CA LEU A 80 8.04 32.85 6.77
C LEU A 80 6.97 32.84 7.86
N LEU A 81 7.36 32.99 9.13
CA LEU A 81 6.40 33.08 10.25
C LEU A 81 5.56 34.35 10.23
N SER A 82 6.00 35.43 9.55
CA SER A 82 5.21 36.64 9.38
C SER A 82 4.08 36.49 8.37
N VAL A 83 4.08 35.45 7.56
CA VAL A 83 3.07 35.17 6.54
C VAL A 83 1.77 34.68 7.21
N ASN A 84 0.67 35.36 6.94
CA ASN A 84 -0.63 34.91 7.44
C ASN A 84 -0.96 33.51 6.88
N GLY A 85 -1.25 32.58 7.78
CA GLY A 85 -1.50 31.17 7.47
C GLY A 85 -0.29 30.25 7.62
N VAL A 86 0.92 30.76 7.89
CA VAL A 86 2.05 29.94 8.33
C VAL A 86 2.00 29.79 9.85
N GLN A 87 1.99 28.55 10.32
CA GLN A 87 1.87 28.22 11.75
C GLN A 87 3.22 27.90 12.39
N LEU A 88 4.05 27.11 11.70
CA LEU A 88 5.37 26.67 12.16
C LEU A 88 6.33 26.54 10.98
N VAL A 89 7.60 26.77 11.25
CA VAL A 89 8.71 26.56 10.32
C VAL A 89 9.79 25.78 11.03
N SER A 90 10.28 24.71 10.40
CA SER A 90 11.38 23.90 10.91
C SER A 90 12.38 23.62 9.79
N PHE A 91 13.66 23.65 10.13
CA PHE A 91 14.73 23.27 9.21
C PHE A 91 15.33 21.94 9.62
N SER A 92 15.54 21.06 8.63
CA SER A 92 16.08 19.73 8.90
C SER A 92 16.85 19.15 7.72
N SER A 93 17.63 18.11 7.99
CA SER A 93 18.24 17.31 6.92
C SER A 93 17.19 16.57 6.11
N ASN A 94 16.21 15.98 6.79
CA ASN A 94 15.17 15.12 6.20
C ASN A 94 13.81 15.30 6.90
N THR A 95 12.73 14.94 6.22
CA THR A 95 11.40 14.77 6.83
C THR A 95 11.40 13.64 7.86
N PRO A 96 10.38 13.51 8.70
CA PRO A 96 10.24 12.35 9.60
C PRO A 96 10.39 11.04 8.86
N VAL A 97 9.71 10.87 7.73
CA VAL A 97 9.80 9.68 6.90
C VAL A 97 10.72 9.92 5.69
N GLU A 98 11.66 8.99 5.47
CA GLU A 98 12.59 9.00 4.34
C GLU A 98 12.81 7.57 3.83
N ASP A 99 13.13 7.38 2.56
CA ASP A 99 13.35 6.05 1.96
C ASP A 99 14.81 5.82 1.55
N ALA A 100 15.46 6.80 0.92
CA ALA A 100 16.76 6.60 0.29
C ALA A 100 17.91 7.44 0.88
N ASN A 101 17.62 8.50 1.62
CA ASN A 101 18.62 9.47 2.07
C ASN A 101 18.86 9.44 3.58
N ASP A 102 18.63 8.29 4.20
CA ASP A 102 18.94 8.13 5.63
C ASP A 102 20.44 8.09 5.85
N MET A 103 20.91 8.89 6.80
CA MET A 103 22.30 8.91 7.22
C MET A 103 22.50 7.92 8.38
N TRP A 104 23.00 6.73 8.06
CA TRP A 104 23.37 5.74 9.05
C TRP A 104 24.69 6.13 9.71
N THR A 105 24.76 6.02 11.01
CA THR A 105 25.94 6.35 11.79
C THR A 105 26.22 5.29 12.85
N SER A 106 27.50 4.98 13.04
CA SER A 106 28.00 4.29 14.21
C SER A 106 28.17 5.29 15.34
N PHE A 107 28.00 4.83 16.56
CA PHE A 107 28.13 5.66 17.76
C PHE A 107 28.63 4.86 18.96
N LYS A 108 29.24 5.54 19.94
CA LYS A 108 29.52 4.97 21.24
C LYS A 108 28.52 5.50 22.26
N PHE A 109 28.20 4.68 23.22
CA PHE A 109 27.23 5.01 24.27
C PHE A 109 27.85 4.94 25.66
N ASP A 110 27.58 5.98 26.48
CA ASP A 110 27.90 6.07 27.89
C ASP A 110 29.38 5.75 28.20
N HIS A 111 30.33 6.47 27.55
CA HIS A 111 31.78 6.32 27.68
C HIS A 111 32.34 4.96 27.23
N ALA A 112 31.60 4.16 26.48
CA ALA A 112 32.09 2.89 25.95
C ALA A 112 33.31 3.08 25.04
N ILE A 113 34.28 2.17 25.14
CA ILE A 113 35.46 2.19 24.28
C ILE A 113 35.12 1.78 22.85
N LYS A 114 34.20 0.82 22.71
CA LYS A 114 33.76 0.30 21.41
C LYS A 114 32.47 0.97 20.97
N GLU A 115 32.27 1.03 19.65
CA GLU A 115 30.99 1.41 19.05
C GLU A 115 29.91 0.38 19.40
N ALA A 116 28.66 0.84 19.39
CA ALA A 116 27.50 -0.04 19.54
C ALA A 116 27.47 -1.10 18.40
N ASP A 117 26.99 -2.29 18.70
CA ASP A 117 26.92 -3.40 17.72
C ASP A 117 25.84 -3.18 16.63
N PHE A 118 25.21 -2.01 16.62
CA PHE A 118 24.22 -1.60 15.64
C PHE A 118 24.40 -0.12 15.29
N GLN A 119 23.90 0.25 14.10
CA GLN A 119 23.87 1.64 13.64
C GLN A 119 22.54 2.30 13.95
N ALA A 120 22.56 3.63 14.07
CA ALA A 120 21.36 4.45 14.17
C ALA A 120 21.25 5.41 12.99
N ILE A 121 20.04 5.82 12.66
CA ILE A 121 19.81 6.90 11.70
C ILE A 121 20.05 8.23 12.42
N ALA A 122 20.93 9.07 11.88
CA ALA A 122 21.13 10.43 12.35
C ALA A 122 20.30 11.42 11.52
N LYS A 123 19.42 12.17 12.17
CA LYS A 123 18.68 13.30 11.59
C LYS A 123 19.16 14.59 12.24
N PHE A 124 19.41 15.59 11.40
CA PHE A 124 19.75 16.93 11.87
C PHE A 124 18.52 17.80 11.72
N ALA A 125 18.06 18.37 12.82
CA ALA A 125 16.85 19.18 12.86
C ALA A 125 16.93 20.25 13.94
N ASP A 126 16.19 21.32 13.76
CA ASP A 126 16.06 22.37 14.75
C ASP A 126 15.01 22.00 15.82
N ASP A 127 14.86 22.87 16.81
CA ASP A 127 13.89 22.76 17.91
C ASP A 127 12.42 22.80 17.42
N GLY A 128 12.17 23.38 16.23
CA GLY A 128 10.86 23.40 15.58
C GLY A 128 10.41 22.05 15.01
N TYR A 129 11.30 21.08 14.87
CA TYR A 129 11.01 19.80 14.23
C TYR A 129 9.95 18.98 14.98
N VAL A 130 10.14 18.81 16.28
CA VAL A 130 9.22 18.04 17.13
C VAL A 130 7.79 18.64 17.10
N PRO A 131 7.60 19.95 17.33
CA PRO A 131 6.25 20.55 17.27
C PRO A 131 5.68 20.61 15.85
N ALA A 132 6.48 20.83 14.79
CA ALA A 132 6.00 20.90 13.42
C ALA A 132 5.31 19.59 12.96
N TYR A 133 5.90 18.48 13.36
CA TYR A 133 5.38 17.15 13.06
C TYR A 133 4.57 16.52 14.21
N LYS A 134 4.35 17.25 15.32
CA LYS A 134 3.67 16.75 16.52
C LYS A 134 4.22 15.42 17.02
N LEU A 135 5.54 15.26 17.00
CA LEU A 135 6.19 14.08 17.56
C LEU A 135 5.99 14.04 19.08
N GLN A 136 5.73 12.85 19.62
CA GLN A 136 5.44 12.67 21.04
C GLN A 136 6.72 12.38 21.81
N LEU A 137 7.00 13.19 22.83
CA LEU A 137 8.03 12.91 23.84
C LEU A 137 7.45 11.93 24.88
N VAL A 138 8.17 10.85 25.15
CA VAL A 138 7.83 9.88 26.20
C VAL A 138 8.65 10.09 27.45
N ALA A 139 9.85 10.73 27.34
CA ALA A 139 10.68 11.12 28.46
C ALA A 139 11.52 12.36 28.12
N GLY A 140 11.91 13.12 29.12
CA GLY A 140 12.78 14.27 28.96
C GLY A 140 12.15 15.50 28.31
N ARG A 141 12.92 16.22 27.50
CA ARG A 141 12.52 17.48 26.84
C ARG A 141 12.96 17.51 25.38
N ASN A 142 12.44 18.49 24.63
CA ASN A 142 12.88 18.78 23.26
C ASN A 142 14.29 19.39 23.22
N LEU A 143 14.89 19.40 22.01
CA LEU A 143 16.15 20.09 21.73
C LEU A 143 16.02 21.59 22.04
N GLN A 144 17.10 22.18 22.52
CA GLN A 144 17.23 23.64 22.60
C GLN A 144 17.78 24.22 21.29
N PRO A 145 17.41 25.45 20.93
CA PRO A 145 17.98 26.13 19.77
C PRO A 145 19.51 26.12 19.81
N SER A 146 20.12 25.60 18.74
CA SER A 146 21.57 25.57 18.59
C SER A 146 21.95 25.42 17.12
N ASN A 147 23.06 26.04 16.73
CA ASN A 147 23.65 25.91 15.42
C ASN A 147 24.53 24.66 15.25
N MET A 148 24.93 24.07 16.37
CA MET A 148 25.82 22.91 16.46
C MET A 148 25.20 21.82 17.32
N THR A 149 25.68 20.60 17.19
CA THR A 149 25.29 19.48 18.05
C THR A 149 25.70 19.74 19.47
N ARG A 150 24.73 19.78 20.37
CA ARG A 150 24.95 19.95 21.85
C ARG A 150 24.20 18.92 22.68
N GLU A 151 23.19 18.29 22.08
CA GLU A 151 22.32 17.32 22.75
C GLU A 151 21.62 16.42 21.71
N PHE A 152 21.14 15.28 22.17
CA PHE A 152 20.44 14.31 21.34
C PHE A 152 19.03 14.05 21.84
N LEU A 153 18.09 13.95 20.88
CA LEU A 153 16.87 13.19 21.06
C LEU A 153 17.05 11.80 20.47
N VAL A 154 16.44 10.80 21.08
CA VAL A 154 16.46 9.41 20.62
C VAL A 154 15.04 8.89 20.52
N ASN A 155 14.82 7.79 19.82
CA ASN A 155 13.53 7.12 19.83
C ASN A 155 13.50 5.90 20.77
N GLU A 156 12.30 5.36 21.06
CA GLU A 156 12.15 4.16 21.90
C GLU A 156 12.89 2.94 21.33
N SER A 157 12.99 2.83 19.99
CA SER A 157 13.72 1.75 19.33
C SER A 157 15.20 1.77 19.68
N LEU A 158 15.85 2.94 19.77
CA LEU A 158 17.23 3.06 20.21
C LEU A 158 17.38 2.66 21.67
N VAL A 159 16.48 3.13 22.54
CA VAL A 159 16.45 2.77 23.98
C VAL A 159 16.40 1.26 24.17
N LYS A 160 15.50 0.59 23.44
CA LYS A 160 15.34 -0.87 23.46
C LYS A 160 16.57 -1.61 22.92
N SER A 161 17.17 -1.10 21.84
CA SER A 161 18.38 -1.70 21.23
C SER A 161 19.59 -1.62 22.15
N LEU A 162 19.67 -0.60 23.01
CA LEU A 162 20.67 -0.47 24.06
C LEU A 162 20.36 -1.30 25.33
N GLY A 163 19.23 -2.01 25.36
CA GLY A 163 18.85 -2.91 26.45
C GLY A 163 18.13 -2.23 27.63
N PHE A 164 17.77 -0.95 27.53
CA PHE A 164 17.01 -0.27 28.57
C PHE A 164 15.53 -0.64 28.55
N LYS A 165 14.93 -0.76 29.72
CA LYS A 165 13.52 -1.08 29.91
C LYS A 165 12.63 0.16 29.98
N LYS A 166 13.16 1.26 30.50
CA LYS A 166 12.43 2.52 30.67
C LYS A 166 13.09 3.64 29.86
N PRO A 167 12.31 4.47 29.17
CA PRO A 167 12.85 5.59 28.41
C PRO A 167 13.63 6.60 29.25
N GLU A 168 13.28 6.76 30.54
CA GLU A 168 13.94 7.71 31.45
C GLU A 168 15.38 7.32 31.77
N ASP A 169 15.71 6.02 31.70
CA ASP A 169 17.04 5.51 32.13
C ASP A 169 18.18 5.94 31.18
N ILE A 170 17.85 6.41 29.97
CA ILE A 170 18.85 6.88 29.00
C ILE A 170 19.15 8.39 29.14
N LEU A 171 18.29 9.13 29.85
CA LEU A 171 18.45 10.59 29.99
C LEU A 171 19.78 10.94 30.65
N ASN A 172 20.42 11.99 30.12
CA ASN A 172 21.74 12.52 30.55
C ASN A 172 22.92 11.57 30.29
N LYS A 173 22.70 10.39 29.66
CA LYS A 173 23.78 9.54 29.18
C LYS A 173 24.41 10.10 27.94
N GLU A 174 25.71 9.92 27.76
CA GLU A 174 26.45 10.47 26.63
C GLU A 174 26.36 9.59 25.40
N ILE A 175 26.14 10.22 24.24
CA ILE A 175 26.36 9.63 22.93
C ILE A 175 27.53 10.32 22.27
N SER A 176 28.47 9.49 21.75
CA SER A 176 29.64 9.96 21.02
C SER A 176 29.57 9.48 19.55
N MET A 177 29.79 10.40 18.63
CA MET A 177 29.79 10.18 17.18
C MET A 177 31.07 10.73 16.54
N LEU A 178 31.31 10.36 15.27
CA LEU A 178 32.44 10.84 14.45
C LEU A 178 33.78 10.70 15.14
N ASN A 179 34.11 9.50 15.63
CA ASN A 179 35.36 9.21 16.34
C ASN A 179 35.60 10.14 17.55
N ASP A 180 34.58 10.27 18.36
CA ASP A 180 34.61 11.08 19.59
C ASP A 180 34.70 12.61 19.37
N GLN A 181 34.51 13.10 18.15
CA GLN A 181 34.49 14.55 17.89
C GLN A 181 33.19 15.22 18.41
N ILE A 182 32.11 14.47 18.49
CA ILE A 182 30.83 14.93 19.04
C ILE A 182 30.49 14.07 20.25
N LYS A 183 30.42 14.68 21.43
CA LYS A 183 30.03 14.03 22.69
C LYS A 183 28.97 14.88 23.37
N CYS A 184 27.75 14.37 23.41
CA CYS A 184 26.63 15.13 23.92
C CYS A 184 25.62 14.23 24.64
N PRO A 185 24.89 14.77 25.64
CA PRO A 185 23.91 14.03 26.41
C PRO A 185 22.62 13.79 25.62
N VAL A 186 21.92 12.71 25.95
CA VAL A 186 20.53 12.47 25.55
C VAL A 186 19.61 13.29 26.45
N VAL A 187 18.81 14.19 25.89
CA VAL A 187 17.93 15.10 26.64
C VAL A 187 16.48 14.70 26.58
N GLY A 188 16.08 13.82 25.63
CA GLY A 188 14.72 13.34 25.53
C GLY A 188 14.58 12.11 24.67
N VAL A 189 13.47 11.42 24.89
CA VAL A 189 13.09 10.22 24.15
C VAL A 189 11.77 10.47 23.45
N LEU A 190 11.75 10.24 22.13
CA LEU A 190 10.56 10.30 21.31
C LEU A 190 9.90 8.92 21.28
N LYS A 191 8.58 8.92 21.28
CA LYS A 191 7.81 7.73 20.91
C LYS A 191 8.20 7.28 19.52
N ASP A 192 8.26 5.98 19.30
CA ASP A 192 8.51 5.44 17.97
C ASP A 192 7.48 5.96 16.96
N PHE A 193 7.97 6.42 15.83
CA PHE A 193 7.17 6.83 14.68
C PHE A 193 7.73 6.19 13.40
N ASN A 194 6.93 6.10 12.36
CA ASN A 194 7.37 5.47 11.12
C ASN A 194 8.28 6.43 10.34
N ASP A 195 9.58 6.32 10.61
CA ASP A 195 10.66 7.08 9.98
C ASP A 195 10.98 6.60 8.56
N ARG A 196 10.37 5.47 8.14
CA ARG A 196 10.57 4.79 6.86
C ARG A 196 9.24 4.28 6.32
N PRO A 197 9.16 3.99 4.98
CA PRO A 197 8.01 3.29 4.43
C PRO A 197 7.71 1.99 5.16
N PHE A 198 6.44 1.62 5.29
CA PHE A 198 5.96 0.43 6.02
C PHE A 198 6.50 -0.92 5.52
N ARG A 199 7.32 -0.92 4.48
CA ARG A 199 8.10 -2.10 4.07
C ARG A 199 9.29 -2.38 4.99
N ASN A 200 9.77 -1.37 5.74
CA ASN A 200 10.91 -1.47 6.63
C ASN A 200 10.47 -1.50 8.10
N ASN A 201 11.29 -2.10 8.96
CA ASN A 201 11.13 -2.02 10.39
C ASN A 201 11.55 -0.64 10.90
N LEU A 202 11.03 -0.25 12.06
CA LEU A 202 11.49 0.93 12.79
C LEU A 202 12.98 0.81 13.09
N ALA A 203 13.72 1.89 12.88
CA ALA A 203 15.15 1.94 13.12
C ALA A 203 15.47 2.72 14.40
N PRO A 204 16.60 2.42 15.08
CA PRO A 204 17.19 3.30 16.06
C PRO A 204 17.46 4.68 15.45
N LEU A 205 17.05 5.75 16.13
CA LEU A 205 17.09 7.12 15.61
C LEU A 205 17.76 8.06 16.60
N LEU A 206 18.62 8.94 16.08
CA LEU A 206 19.24 10.06 16.75
C LEU A 206 18.81 11.35 16.05
N ILE A 207 18.30 12.34 16.79
CA ILE A 207 18.00 13.67 16.25
C ILE A 207 18.86 14.69 17.03
N THR A 208 19.53 15.56 16.31
CA THR A 208 20.38 16.60 16.88
C THR A 208 20.37 17.85 16.00
N THR A 209 20.91 18.95 16.52
CA THR A 209 21.05 20.20 15.78
C THR A 209 22.39 20.25 15.04
N ASN A 210 22.37 20.64 13.77
CA ASN A 210 23.55 21.11 13.03
C ASN A 210 23.07 21.82 11.78
N ILE A 211 23.21 23.15 11.78
CA ILE A 211 22.67 23.99 10.70
C ILE A 211 23.27 23.69 9.32
N THR A 212 24.55 23.28 9.28
CA THR A 212 25.23 22.96 8.01
C THR A 212 24.69 21.71 7.34
N MET A 213 23.94 20.91 8.10
CA MET A 213 23.34 19.66 7.64
C MET A 213 21.87 19.81 7.18
N TYR A 214 21.27 20.97 7.38
CA TYR A 214 19.89 21.19 6.93
C TYR A 214 19.81 21.19 5.40
N ARG A 215 18.76 20.59 4.85
CA ARG A 215 18.55 20.43 3.41
C ARG A 215 17.14 20.80 2.99
N GLN A 216 16.26 21.07 3.93
CA GLN A 216 14.88 21.44 3.66
C GLN A 216 14.28 22.30 4.78
N ALA A 217 13.33 23.13 4.39
CA ALA A 217 12.43 23.83 5.29
C ALA A 217 11.05 23.14 5.25
N ALA A 218 10.55 22.74 6.41
CA ALA A 218 9.20 22.28 6.60
C ALA A 218 8.33 23.43 7.08
N ILE A 219 7.28 23.76 6.33
CA ILE A 219 6.39 24.89 6.60
C ILE A 219 5.00 24.31 6.89
N LYS A 220 4.55 24.44 8.13
CA LYS A 220 3.19 24.04 8.54
C LYS A 220 2.22 25.17 8.21
N LEU A 221 1.22 24.86 7.40
CA LEU A 221 0.21 25.81 6.94
C LEU A 221 -1.13 25.61 7.66
N GLY A 222 -1.87 26.70 7.81
CA GLY A 222 -3.29 26.63 8.15
C GLY A 222 -4.12 26.28 6.91
N THR A 223 -5.19 25.53 7.12
CA THR A 223 -6.02 25.02 6.01
C THR A 223 -6.87 26.09 5.33
N THR A 224 -7.23 27.16 6.03
CA THR A 224 -8.17 28.20 5.52
C THR A 224 -7.54 29.19 4.55
N SER A 225 -6.22 29.37 4.56
CA SER A 225 -5.50 30.37 3.75
C SER A 225 -4.31 29.80 2.99
N MET A 226 -4.31 28.50 2.73
CA MET A 226 -3.16 27.78 2.17
C MET A 226 -2.66 28.37 0.83
N ALA A 227 -3.57 28.67 -0.11
CA ALA A 227 -3.18 29.17 -1.44
C ALA A 227 -2.50 30.55 -1.36
N SER A 228 -3.01 31.49 -0.57
CA SER A 228 -2.41 32.81 -0.39
C SER A 228 -1.10 32.74 0.40
N ALA A 229 -1.02 31.87 1.42
CA ALA A 229 0.20 31.63 2.17
C ALA A 229 1.30 31.09 1.26
N MET A 230 1.00 30.12 0.40
CA MET A 230 1.96 29.55 -0.57
C MET A 230 2.50 30.57 -1.56
N GLN A 231 1.68 31.53 -2.04
CA GLN A 231 2.15 32.62 -2.90
C GLN A 231 3.13 33.54 -2.15
N SER A 232 2.82 33.88 -0.90
CA SER A 232 3.70 34.71 -0.06
C SER A 232 4.99 33.98 0.29
N VAL A 233 4.93 32.70 0.62
CA VAL A 233 6.09 31.83 0.87
C VAL A 233 6.99 31.80 -0.38
N LYS A 234 6.40 31.58 -1.58
CA LYS A 234 7.13 31.61 -2.85
C LYS A 234 7.88 32.93 -3.03
N LYS A 235 7.21 34.06 -2.85
CA LYS A 235 7.81 35.38 -3.02
C LYS A 235 9.00 35.61 -2.07
N ILE A 236 8.84 35.25 -0.79
CA ILE A 236 9.92 35.36 0.22
C ILE A 236 11.10 34.45 -0.20
N TRP A 237 10.80 33.24 -0.65
CA TRP A 237 11.82 32.28 -1.06
C TRP A 237 12.62 32.78 -2.24
N GLU A 238 11.95 33.22 -3.31
CA GLU A 238 12.61 33.74 -4.53
C GLU A 238 13.42 35.02 -4.24
N GLN A 239 12.98 35.85 -3.30
CA GLN A 239 13.75 37.02 -2.86
C GLN A 239 14.99 36.65 -2.04
N THR A 240 14.90 35.57 -1.26
CA THR A 240 16.00 35.10 -0.41
C THR A 240 17.02 34.26 -1.19
N PHE A 241 16.55 33.51 -2.18
CA PHE A 241 17.34 32.59 -2.99
C PHE A 241 17.09 32.82 -4.51
N PRO A 242 17.55 33.95 -5.08
CA PRO A 242 17.24 34.30 -6.46
C PRO A 242 17.83 33.30 -7.47
N ASP A 243 18.89 32.61 -7.12
CA ASP A 243 19.58 31.63 -7.99
C ASP A 243 18.99 30.21 -7.88
N TYR A 244 18.01 29.99 -7.03
CA TYR A 244 17.40 28.67 -6.83
C TYR A 244 15.93 28.67 -7.24
N SER A 245 15.54 27.69 -8.03
CA SER A 245 14.14 27.45 -8.37
C SER A 245 13.33 27.14 -7.11
N TYR A 246 12.17 27.79 -6.97
CA TYR A 246 11.24 27.46 -5.90
C TYR A 246 10.49 26.17 -6.24
N GLU A 247 10.90 25.10 -5.62
CA GLU A 247 10.23 23.79 -5.70
C GLU A 247 9.70 23.42 -4.33
N TYR A 248 8.51 22.83 -4.29
CA TYR A 248 7.94 22.35 -3.04
C TYR A 248 7.24 21.02 -3.24
N LYS A 249 7.13 20.25 -2.16
CA LYS A 249 6.33 19.03 -2.12
C LYS A 249 5.55 18.98 -0.83
N PHE A 250 4.27 18.63 -0.92
CA PHE A 250 3.52 18.30 0.27
C PHE A 250 4.03 16.99 0.88
N LEU A 251 3.99 16.91 2.21
CA LEU A 251 4.50 15.72 2.91
C LEU A 251 3.66 14.47 2.62
N ASP A 252 2.36 14.61 2.48
CA ASP A 252 1.44 13.54 2.10
C ASP A 252 1.69 13.03 0.67
N ASP A 253 1.97 13.92 -0.29
CA ASP A 253 2.39 13.54 -1.65
C ASP A 253 3.72 12.78 -1.64
N LYS A 254 4.68 13.24 -0.81
CA LYS A 254 5.95 12.55 -0.64
C LYS A 254 5.74 11.13 -0.11
N ILE A 255 4.92 10.98 0.93
CA ILE A 255 4.58 9.66 1.49
C ILE A 255 3.87 8.79 0.45
N GLY A 256 2.92 9.36 -0.30
CA GLY A 256 2.24 8.67 -1.40
C GLY A 256 3.20 8.16 -2.47
N SER A 257 4.26 8.90 -2.76
CA SER A 257 5.26 8.51 -3.76
C SER A 257 6.04 7.23 -3.39
N PHE A 258 6.20 6.92 -2.11
CA PHE A 258 6.86 5.69 -1.65
C PHE A 258 6.10 4.42 -2.03
N TYR A 259 4.78 4.53 -2.20
CA TYR A 259 3.90 3.40 -2.54
C TYR A 259 3.43 3.43 -4.00
N LYS A 260 4.07 4.26 -4.85
CA LYS A 260 3.69 4.40 -6.26
C LYS A 260 3.82 3.09 -7.03
N GLN A 261 4.85 2.30 -6.74
CA GLN A 261 5.06 1.00 -7.38
C GLN A 261 3.96 0.00 -7.02
N GLU A 262 3.61 -0.08 -5.74
CA GLU A 262 2.54 -0.94 -5.25
C GLU A 262 1.19 -0.51 -5.80
N TYR A 263 0.94 0.79 -5.91
CA TYR A 263 -0.26 1.31 -6.55
C TYR A 263 -0.34 0.92 -8.02
N GLN A 264 0.75 1.07 -8.78
CA GLN A 264 0.83 0.63 -10.18
C GLN A 264 0.60 -0.88 -10.29
N LEU A 265 1.21 -1.68 -9.42
CA LEU A 265 0.99 -3.12 -9.35
C LEU A 265 -0.48 -3.44 -9.11
N SER A 266 -1.14 -2.74 -8.17
CA SER A 266 -2.58 -2.89 -7.92
C SER A 266 -3.43 -2.61 -9.15
N GLN A 267 -3.11 -1.57 -9.93
CA GLN A 267 -3.82 -1.25 -11.17
C GLN A 267 -3.63 -2.33 -12.24
N LEU A 268 -2.41 -2.87 -12.37
CA LEU A 268 -2.12 -3.99 -13.27
C LEU A 268 -2.92 -5.24 -12.89
N TYR A 269 -2.95 -5.61 -11.62
CA TYR A 269 -3.74 -6.75 -11.14
C TYR A 269 -5.24 -6.57 -11.42
N LYS A 270 -5.78 -5.37 -11.20
CA LYS A 270 -7.18 -5.04 -11.54
C LYS A 270 -7.46 -5.22 -13.04
N ALA A 271 -6.56 -4.73 -13.89
CA ALA A 271 -6.70 -4.85 -15.34
C ALA A 271 -6.65 -6.32 -15.78
N PHE A 272 -5.68 -7.09 -15.32
CA PHE A 272 -5.57 -8.52 -15.64
C PHE A 272 -6.74 -9.33 -15.08
N ALA A 273 -7.21 -9.02 -13.87
CA ALA A 273 -8.41 -9.65 -13.32
C ALA A 273 -9.66 -9.38 -14.20
N ALA A 274 -9.83 -8.13 -14.65
CA ALA A 274 -10.94 -7.77 -15.54
C ALA A 274 -10.86 -8.54 -16.88
N ILE A 275 -9.69 -8.63 -17.50
CA ILE A 275 -9.47 -9.40 -18.73
C ILE A 275 -9.74 -10.90 -18.48
N ALA A 276 -9.24 -11.47 -17.39
CA ALA A 276 -9.46 -12.87 -17.06
C ALA A 276 -10.94 -13.18 -16.81
N ILE A 277 -11.67 -12.29 -16.12
CA ILE A 277 -13.11 -12.40 -15.93
C ILE A 277 -13.83 -12.35 -17.28
N PHE A 278 -13.50 -11.41 -18.15
CA PHE A 278 -14.10 -11.29 -19.47
C PHE A 278 -13.90 -12.56 -20.32
N LEU A 279 -12.67 -13.08 -20.36
CA LEU A 279 -12.37 -14.33 -21.06
C LEU A 279 -13.13 -15.52 -20.45
N SER A 280 -13.25 -15.56 -19.12
CA SER A 280 -14.02 -16.61 -18.44
C SER A 280 -15.52 -16.53 -18.78
N CYS A 281 -16.08 -15.32 -18.86
CA CYS A 281 -17.47 -15.12 -19.33
C CYS A 281 -17.66 -15.61 -20.77
N LEU A 282 -16.72 -15.33 -21.67
CA LEU A 282 -16.79 -15.82 -23.06
C LEU A 282 -16.69 -17.34 -23.10
N GLY A 283 -15.80 -17.96 -22.33
CA GLY A 283 -15.67 -19.41 -22.21
C GLY A 283 -16.96 -20.07 -21.70
N LEU A 284 -17.56 -19.49 -20.64
CA LEU A 284 -18.86 -19.95 -20.13
C LEU A 284 -19.99 -19.77 -21.13
N TYR A 285 -20.04 -18.63 -21.77
CA TYR A 285 -21.04 -18.35 -22.80
C TYR A 285 -20.99 -19.40 -23.94
N GLY A 286 -19.77 -19.68 -24.43
CA GLY A 286 -19.57 -20.70 -25.47
C GLY A 286 -19.98 -22.11 -25.02
N LEU A 287 -19.59 -22.51 -23.79
CA LEU A 287 -19.93 -23.82 -23.24
C LEU A 287 -21.44 -23.92 -22.95
N ALA A 288 -22.07 -22.88 -22.39
CA ALA A 288 -23.51 -22.84 -22.12
C ALA A 288 -24.31 -22.90 -23.40
N SER A 289 -23.89 -22.18 -24.46
CA SER A 289 -24.51 -22.22 -25.78
C SER A 289 -24.46 -23.62 -26.38
N PHE A 290 -23.30 -24.26 -26.32
CA PHE A 290 -23.13 -25.64 -26.83
C PHE A 290 -23.99 -26.64 -26.05
N MET A 291 -24.04 -26.56 -24.74
CA MET A 291 -24.87 -27.43 -23.88
C MET A 291 -26.36 -27.19 -24.14
N ALA A 292 -26.78 -25.94 -24.36
CA ALA A 292 -28.16 -25.60 -24.67
C ALA A 292 -28.60 -26.30 -25.97
N VAL A 293 -27.75 -26.28 -27.01
CA VAL A 293 -28.03 -26.99 -28.29
C VAL A 293 -28.11 -28.49 -28.09
N GLN A 294 -27.19 -29.09 -27.32
CA GLN A 294 -27.22 -30.55 -27.06
C GLN A 294 -28.43 -31.00 -26.26
N ARG A 295 -28.96 -30.17 -25.34
CA ARG A 295 -30.10 -30.52 -24.48
C ARG A 295 -31.42 -29.93 -24.95
N ILE A 296 -31.50 -29.44 -26.21
CA ILE A 296 -32.68 -28.75 -26.72
C ILE A 296 -33.94 -29.65 -26.68
N LYS A 297 -33.80 -30.95 -26.97
CA LYS A 297 -34.89 -31.93 -26.88
C LYS A 297 -35.33 -32.18 -25.45
N GLU A 298 -34.36 -32.29 -24.49
CA GLU A 298 -34.63 -32.48 -23.06
C GLU A 298 -35.37 -31.26 -22.48
N VAL A 299 -34.92 -30.06 -22.82
CA VAL A 299 -35.54 -28.78 -22.40
C VAL A 299 -36.96 -28.68 -22.97
N GLY A 300 -37.14 -29.07 -24.25
CA GLY A 300 -38.46 -29.07 -24.93
C GLY A 300 -39.45 -29.99 -24.22
N ILE A 301 -39.08 -31.25 -23.94
CA ILE A 301 -39.91 -32.21 -23.21
C ILE A 301 -40.28 -31.70 -21.82
N ARG A 302 -39.33 -31.20 -21.03
CA ARG A 302 -39.59 -30.67 -19.70
C ARG A 302 -40.55 -29.46 -19.75
N LYS A 303 -40.40 -28.60 -20.75
CA LYS A 303 -41.29 -27.45 -20.93
C LYS A 303 -42.73 -27.84 -21.26
N VAL A 304 -42.93 -28.87 -22.08
CA VAL A 304 -44.24 -29.44 -22.34
C VAL A 304 -44.87 -30.08 -21.10
N LEU A 305 -44.02 -30.64 -20.20
CA LEU A 305 -44.42 -31.17 -18.90
C LEU A 305 -44.59 -30.09 -17.80
N GLY A 306 -44.56 -28.82 -18.15
CA GLY A 306 -44.83 -27.72 -17.23
C GLY A 306 -43.62 -27.16 -16.47
N ALA A 307 -42.38 -27.48 -16.88
CA ALA A 307 -41.20 -26.92 -16.22
C ALA A 307 -41.13 -25.40 -16.42
N THR A 308 -40.87 -24.67 -15.31
CA THR A 308 -40.68 -23.23 -15.31
C THR A 308 -39.30 -22.84 -15.87
N ALA A 309 -39.17 -21.61 -16.39
CA ALA A 309 -37.85 -21.09 -16.82
C ALA A 309 -36.81 -21.17 -15.75
N GLY A 310 -37.19 -20.94 -14.48
CA GLY A 310 -36.28 -21.03 -13.31
C GLY A 310 -35.72 -22.44 -13.10
N SER A 311 -36.51 -23.50 -13.30
CA SER A 311 -36.05 -24.89 -13.18
C SER A 311 -35.03 -25.25 -14.29
N ILE A 312 -35.18 -24.69 -15.48
CA ILE A 312 -34.25 -24.86 -16.60
C ILE A 312 -32.93 -24.11 -16.30
N VAL A 313 -33.02 -22.86 -15.83
CA VAL A 313 -31.84 -22.09 -15.40
C VAL A 313 -31.06 -22.82 -14.31
N TYR A 314 -31.74 -23.34 -13.29
CA TYR A 314 -31.13 -24.12 -12.22
C TYR A 314 -30.39 -25.36 -12.77
N LEU A 315 -30.99 -26.09 -13.70
CA LEU A 315 -30.39 -27.29 -14.30
C LEU A 315 -29.05 -26.98 -14.98
N PHE A 316 -28.98 -25.87 -15.73
CA PHE A 316 -27.77 -25.44 -16.39
C PHE A 316 -26.77 -24.90 -15.36
N SER A 317 -27.20 -24.04 -14.45
CA SER A 317 -26.33 -23.39 -13.44
C SER A 317 -25.62 -24.37 -12.54
N LYS A 318 -26.25 -25.47 -12.14
CA LYS A 318 -25.68 -26.51 -11.27
C LYS A 318 -24.36 -27.06 -11.81
N GLU A 319 -24.26 -27.36 -13.10
CA GLU A 319 -23.03 -27.90 -13.70
C GLU A 319 -21.90 -26.88 -13.64
N PHE A 320 -22.19 -25.61 -13.93
CA PHE A 320 -21.21 -24.55 -13.92
C PHE A 320 -20.72 -24.20 -12.52
N ILE A 321 -21.62 -24.22 -11.52
CA ILE A 321 -21.24 -23.99 -10.10
C ILE A 321 -20.24 -25.06 -9.66
N ILE A 322 -20.42 -26.33 -10.07
CA ILE A 322 -19.47 -27.41 -9.76
C ILE A 322 -18.10 -27.12 -10.37
N LEU A 323 -18.04 -26.70 -11.65
CA LEU A 323 -16.77 -26.36 -12.32
C LEU A 323 -16.05 -25.20 -11.63
N ILE A 324 -16.81 -24.19 -11.22
CA ILE A 324 -16.28 -23.01 -10.50
C ILE A 324 -15.79 -23.40 -9.10
N ALA A 325 -16.51 -24.28 -8.40
CA ALA A 325 -16.10 -24.79 -7.10
C ALA A 325 -14.79 -25.61 -7.19
N ILE A 326 -14.65 -26.44 -8.23
CA ILE A 326 -13.38 -27.15 -8.52
C ILE A 326 -12.27 -26.13 -8.78
N ALA A 327 -12.52 -25.13 -9.60
CA ALA A 327 -11.56 -24.07 -9.88
C ALA A 327 -11.17 -23.32 -8.57
N PHE A 328 -12.13 -23.06 -7.68
CA PHE A 328 -11.92 -22.40 -6.40
C PHE A 328 -10.99 -23.20 -5.48
N VAL A 329 -11.22 -24.51 -5.38
CA VAL A 329 -10.38 -25.40 -4.56
C VAL A 329 -8.92 -25.42 -5.06
N ILE A 330 -8.72 -25.30 -6.38
CA ILE A 330 -7.38 -25.24 -6.98
C ILE A 330 -6.76 -23.83 -6.84
N ALA A 331 -7.54 -22.79 -7.12
CA ALA A 331 -7.07 -21.41 -7.12
C ALA A 331 -6.67 -20.90 -5.71
N THR A 332 -7.42 -21.33 -4.68
CA THR A 332 -7.22 -20.86 -3.30
C THR A 332 -5.82 -21.16 -2.75
N PRO A 333 -5.27 -22.38 -2.78
CA PRO A 333 -3.93 -22.65 -2.30
C PRO A 333 -2.86 -21.94 -3.14
N ILE A 334 -3.04 -21.83 -4.45
CA ILE A 334 -2.12 -21.13 -5.35
C ILE A 334 -2.08 -19.65 -4.98
N ALA A 335 -3.23 -18.99 -4.90
CA ALA A 335 -3.33 -17.57 -4.54
C ALA A 335 -2.79 -17.31 -3.12
N TRP A 336 -3.09 -18.19 -2.16
CA TRP A 336 -2.56 -18.09 -0.81
C TRP A 336 -1.04 -18.15 -0.78
N PHE A 337 -0.43 -19.11 -1.46
CA PHE A 337 1.00 -19.29 -1.49
C PHE A 337 1.73 -18.06 -2.04
N TYR A 338 1.32 -17.58 -3.23
CA TYR A 338 1.96 -16.41 -3.85
C TYR A 338 1.71 -15.12 -3.09
N MET A 339 0.49 -14.91 -2.57
CA MET A 339 0.17 -13.70 -1.80
C MET A 339 0.82 -13.72 -0.42
N HIS A 340 0.94 -14.88 0.21
CA HIS A 340 1.67 -15.01 1.46
C HIS A 340 3.15 -14.67 1.29
N GLN A 341 3.79 -15.21 0.24
CA GLN A 341 5.18 -14.91 -0.10
C GLN A 341 5.38 -13.42 -0.41
N TRP A 342 4.48 -12.82 -1.20
CA TRP A 342 4.53 -11.40 -1.50
C TRP A 342 4.41 -10.53 -0.25
N LEU A 343 3.51 -10.85 0.66
CA LEU A 343 3.35 -10.11 1.92
C LEU A 343 4.58 -10.20 2.83
N GLN A 344 5.41 -11.22 2.71
CA GLN A 344 6.64 -11.34 3.53
C GLN A 344 7.69 -10.27 3.21
N TYR A 345 7.61 -9.61 2.07
CA TYR A 345 8.49 -8.48 1.73
C TYR A 345 8.19 -7.21 2.56
N TYR A 346 7.08 -7.19 3.29
CA TYR A 346 6.68 -6.04 4.09
C TYR A 346 6.84 -6.33 5.59
N ALA A 347 7.49 -5.41 6.31
CA ALA A 347 7.58 -5.48 7.77
C ALA A 347 6.19 -5.36 8.41
N TYR A 348 5.36 -4.45 7.87
CA TYR A 348 3.97 -4.27 8.28
C TYR A 348 3.03 -4.85 7.23
N ARG A 349 2.36 -5.93 7.57
CA ARG A 349 1.50 -6.65 6.63
C ARG A 349 0.15 -7.01 7.26
N ILE A 350 -0.86 -7.13 6.40
CA ILE A 350 -2.15 -7.68 6.79
C ILE A 350 -2.06 -9.19 7.01
N SER A 351 -2.92 -9.73 7.85
CA SER A 351 -3.19 -11.17 7.87
C SER A 351 -4.14 -11.53 6.74
N ILE A 352 -3.82 -12.57 5.97
CA ILE A 352 -4.71 -13.08 4.93
C ILE A 352 -5.86 -13.82 5.63
N SER A 353 -7.00 -13.13 5.76
CA SER A 353 -8.19 -13.69 6.39
C SER A 353 -8.97 -14.57 5.40
N TRP A 354 -9.57 -15.65 5.87
CA TRP A 354 -10.36 -16.59 5.06
C TRP A 354 -11.50 -15.94 4.26
N TRP A 355 -12.06 -14.86 4.77
CA TRP A 355 -13.15 -14.15 4.10
C TRP A 355 -12.74 -13.51 2.75
N LEU A 356 -11.44 -13.21 2.53
CA LEU A 356 -10.93 -12.72 1.24
C LEU A 356 -11.10 -13.78 0.14
N PHE A 357 -10.87 -15.03 0.49
CA PHE A 357 -11.10 -16.16 -0.41
C PHE A 357 -12.60 -16.35 -0.64
N ALA A 358 -13.39 -16.32 0.42
CA ALA A 358 -14.84 -16.41 0.32
C ALA A 358 -15.44 -15.31 -0.56
N ALA A 359 -14.98 -14.06 -0.40
CA ALA A 359 -15.39 -12.94 -1.25
C ALA A 359 -14.99 -13.15 -2.73
N GLY A 360 -13.75 -13.58 -2.99
CA GLY A 360 -13.29 -13.90 -4.35
C GLY A 360 -14.11 -15.01 -5.02
N GLY A 361 -14.38 -16.08 -4.27
CA GLY A 361 -15.24 -17.18 -4.74
C GLY A 361 -16.69 -16.75 -5.00
N LEU A 362 -17.26 -15.93 -4.11
CA LEU A 362 -18.62 -15.39 -4.28
C LEU A 362 -18.72 -14.49 -5.51
N VAL A 363 -17.77 -13.61 -5.73
CA VAL A 363 -17.73 -12.76 -6.94
C VAL A 363 -17.68 -13.62 -8.20
N ALA A 364 -16.84 -14.66 -8.23
CA ALA A 364 -16.76 -15.57 -9.37
C ALA A 364 -18.07 -16.32 -9.62
N ILE A 365 -18.76 -16.77 -8.56
CA ILE A 365 -20.07 -17.44 -8.67
C ILE A 365 -21.13 -16.47 -9.21
N ILE A 366 -21.19 -15.23 -8.71
CA ILE A 366 -22.14 -14.21 -9.18
C ILE A 366 -21.94 -13.93 -10.66
N ILE A 367 -20.71 -13.70 -11.10
CA ILE A 367 -20.37 -13.45 -12.49
C ILE A 367 -20.82 -14.62 -13.38
N ALA A 368 -20.54 -15.83 -12.96
CA ALA A 368 -20.91 -17.03 -13.69
C ALA A 368 -22.43 -17.24 -13.77
N LEU A 369 -23.14 -17.04 -12.67
CA LEU A 369 -24.60 -17.12 -12.65
C LEU A 369 -25.25 -16.10 -13.58
N VAL A 370 -24.76 -14.85 -13.58
CA VAL A 370 -25.25 -13.82 -14.51
C VAL A 370 -25.04 -14.25 -15.97
N THR A 371 -23.82 -14.72 -16.28
CA THR A 371 -23.45 -15.13 -17.64
C THR A 371 -24.27 -16.33 -18.11
N VAL A 372 -24.42 -17.35 -17.28
CA VAL A 372 -25.16 -18.59 -17.62
C VAL A 372 -26.66 -18.34 -17.66
N SER A 373 -27.20 -17.55 -16.71
CA SER A 373 -28.65 -17.24 -16.70
C SER A 373 -29.10 -16.54 -17.96
N PHE A 374 -28.30 -15.61 -18.49
CA PHE A 374 -28.61 -14.94 -19.75
C PHE A 374 -28.80 -15.95 -20.88
N GLN A 375 -27.91 -16.94 -21.01
CA GLN A 375 -27.98 -17.95 -22.06
C GLN A 375 -29.08 -19.00 -21.79
N ALA A 376 -29.29 -19.39 -20.55
CA ALA A 376 -30.33 -20.33 -20.15
C ALA A 376 -31.74 -19.75 -20.38
N ILE A 377 -31.96 -18.48 -20.09
CA ILE A 377 -33.22 -17.77 -20.35
C ILE A 377 -33.47 -17.70 -21.86
N LYS A 378 -32.45 -17.36 -22.65
CA LYS A 378 -32.57 -17.35 -24.12
C LYS A 378 -32.99 -18.72 -24.67
N ALA A 379 -32.37 -19.80 -24.13
CA ALA A 379 -32.74 -21.17 -24.52
C ALA A 379 -34.17 -21.56 -24.05
N ALA A 380 -34.57 -21.13 -22.86
CA ALA A 380 -35.90 -21.36 -22.32
C ALA A 380 -37.01 -20.61 -23.03
N LEU A 381 -36.73 -19.47 -23.67
CA LEU A 381 -37.69 -18.68 -24.45
C LEU A 381 -37.85 -19.18 -25.86
N THR A 382 -37.04 -20.12 -26.37
CA THR A 382 -37.22 -20.72 -27.69
C THR A 382 -38.53 -21.53 -27.77
N ASN A 383 -39.20 -21.45 -28.92
CA ASN A 383 -40.50 -22.11 -29.13
C ASN A 383 -40.35 -23.64 -29.12
N PRO A 384 -41.02 -24.37 -28.18
CA PRO A 384 -40.90 -25.83 -28.05
C PRO A 384 -41.29 -26.62 -29.32
N VAL A 385 -42.20 -26.10 -30.12
CA VAL A 385 -42.63 -26.72 -31.38
C VAL A 385 -41.51 -26.76 -32.41
N LYS A 386 -40.71 -25.68 -32.51
CA LYS A 386 -39.51 -25.66 -33.37
C LYS A 386 -38.43 -26.62 -32.89
N SER A 387 -38.29 -26.78 -31.55
CA SER A 387 -37.28 -27.63 -30.93
C SER A 387 -37.50 -29.13 -31.13
N LEU A 388 -38.74 -29.55 -31.36
CA LEU A 388 -39.12 -30.96 -31.59
C LEU A 388 -39.18 -31.32 -33.07
N ARG A 389 -39.24 -30.35 -34.00
CA ARG A 389 -39.40 -30.51 -35.44
C ARG A 389 -38.09 -30.54 -36.24
N THR A 390 -36.95 -30.36 -35.61
CA THR A 390 -35.64 -30.46 -36.26
C THR A 390 -35.23 -31.93 -36.36
N GLU A 391 -35.56 -32.56 -37.45
CA GLU A 391 -34.84 -33.69 -38.05
C GLU A 391 -33.79 -33.15 -39.01
#